data_1f5c30481279ca516d9cfd450f0d2289
#
_entry.id   1f5c30481279ca516d9cfd450f0d2289
#
_cell.length_a   1.000
_cell.length_b   1.000
_cell.length_c   1.000
_cell.angle_alpha   90.00
_cell.angle_beta   90.00
_cell.angle_gamma   90.00
#
_symmetry.space_group_name_H-M   'P 1'
#
loop_
_entity.id
_entity.type
_entity.pdbx_description
1 polymer ?
#
loop_
_entity_poly.entity_id
_entity_poly.type
_entity_poly.pdbx_seq_one_letter_code
_entity_poly.pdbx_strand_id
1 'polypeptide(L)'
;EIGSGLVGSEMCIRDRCYDQWEALLRPTTRALVVTGASNVTGNGTDLARAADFAHRHSLLFIVDAAQTAGAQPIDVQRLGIDALCFTGHKALLGPQGTGGAYVRPSLRVAPLLVGGSGVHSFDETHPLQMPTALEAGTLNVHGLAGLCAGVRWLLEQGVENLAAREAALARLFYEQVRTAPGVTVYGDMAMQSRAPIVALNIAQEDSARVADILWEDYGICVRAGAHCAPLMHKALGTVEQGVVRFSFSHFNTEQEVQQAAQAVCALAREILCE
;
A
#
# COMPACT_ATOMS: atom_id res chain seq x y z
N GLU A 1 14.59 16.54 -13.85
CA GLU A 1 13.54 15.56 -14.16
C GLU A 1 13.68 14.44 -13.16
N ILE A 2 12.76 14.39 -12.23
CA ILE A 2 12.50 13.16 -11.50
C ILE A 2 11.83 12.28 -12.55
N GLY A 3 12.62 11.53 -13.29
CA GLY A 3 12.07 10.44 -14.05
C GLY A 3 11.23 9.64 -13.06
N SER A 4 9.96 9.43 -13.37
CA SER A 4 9.10 8.47 -12.66
C SER A 4 9.70 7.06 -12.87
N GLY A 5 10.99 7.02 -12.69
CA GLY A 5 11.85 5.88 -12.89
C GLY A 5 11.54 4.89 -11.80
N LEU A 6 10.59 4.12 -12.02
CA LEU A 6 10.87 2.78 -12.51
C LEU A 6 11.65 1.85 -11.58
N VAL A 7 12.40 2.38 -10.65
CA VAL A 7 13.12 1.54 -9.70
C VAL A 7 12.14 0.91 -8.72
N GLY A 8 11.01 1.53 -8.47
CA GLY A 8 9.99 1.01 -7.57
C GLY A 8 9.11 -0.08 -8.16
N SER A 9 8.85 -0.10 -9.46
CA SER A 9 7.88 -1.03 -10.06
C SER A 9 8.46 -2.41 -10.36
N GLU A 10 9.68 -2.50 -10.83
CA GLU A 10 10.33 -3.79 -11.05
C GLU A 10 10.72 -4.48 -9.73
N MET A 11 11.04 -3.71 -8.69
CA MET A 11 11.32 -4.25 -7.36
C MET A 11 10.10 -4.80 -6.63
N CYS A 12 8.89 -4.45 -7.04
CA CYS A 12 7.68 -5.02 -6.45
C CYS A 12 7.36 -6.43 -6.95
N ILE A 13 8.04 -6.94 -7.98
CA ILE A 13 7.60 -8.08 -8.76
C ILE A 13 8.40 -9.36 -8.53
N ARG A 14 9.69 -9.25 -8.44
CA ARG A 14 10.56 -10.38 -8.09
C ARG A 14 11.25 -10.03 -6.81
N ASP A 15 11.47 -11.02 -5.96
CA ASP A 15 12.22 -10.91 -4.72
C ASP A 15 13.12 -9.69 -4.72
N ARG A 16 12.79 -8.69 -3.91
CA ARG A 16 13.40 -7.38 -3.98
C ARG A 16 14.90 -7.54 -3.98
N CYS A 17 15.49 -7.44 -5.17
CA CYS A 17 16.92 -7.57 -5.34
C CYS A 17 17.60 -6.33 -4.77
N TYR A 18 17.57 -6.18 -3.44
CA TYR A 18 18.28 -5.10 -2.74
C TYR A 18 19.74 -5.02 -3.15
N ASP A 19 20.33 -6.14 -3.55
CA ASP A 19 21.73 -6.23 -3.98
C ASP A 19 21.97 -5.49 -5.32
N GLN A 20 20.94 -5.24 -6.10
CA GLN A 20 21.03 -4.44 -7.32
C GLN A 20 21.04 -2.94 -7.05
N TRP A 21 20.67 -2.48 -5.87
CA TRP A 21 20.59 -1.05 -5.55
C TRP A 21 21.95 -0.36 -5.65
N GLU A 22 23.03 -1.05 -5.26
CA GLU A 22 24.39 -0.53 -5.40
C GLU A 22 24.73 -0.21 -6.87
N ALA A 23 24.35 -1.08 -7.80
CA ALA A 23 24.61 -0.91 -9.24
C ALA A 23 23.76 0.23 -9.86
N LEU A 24 22.67 0.63 -9.22
CA LEU A 24 21.80 1.71 -9.68
C LEU A 24 22.21 3.09 -9.19
N LEU A 25 23.14 3.18 -8.24
CA LEU A 25 23.64 4.45 -7.73
C LEU A 25 24.38 5.23 -8.81
N ARG A 26 24.12 6.53 -8.85
CA ARG A 26 24.77 7.51 -9.71
C ARG A 26 25.34 8.65 -8.86
N PRO A 27 26.35 9.38 -9.31
CA PRO A 27 26.84 10.57 -8.59
C PRO A 27 25.77 11.63 -8.32
N THR A 28 24.68 11.60 -9.10
CA THR A 28 23.54 12.50 -8.97
C THR A 28 22.40 11.93 -8.13
N THR A 29 22.47 10.69 -7.64
CA THR A 29 21.44 10.12 -6.78
C THR A 29 21.35 10.91 -5.47
N ARG A 30 20.15 11.32 -5.07
CA ARG A 30 19.89 12.14 -3.89
C ARG A 30 18.89 11.54 -2.93
N ALA A 31 18.06 10.63 -3.39
CA ALA A 31 17.01 10.03 -2.58
C ALA A 31 16.77 8.57 -2.95
N LEU A 32 16.40 7.79 -1.96
CA LEU A 32 15.77 6.48 -2.09
C LEU A 32 14.28 6.66 -1.79
N VAL A 33 13.43 6.38 -2.76
CA VAL A 33 11.97 6.42 -2.61
C VAL A 33 11.44 4.99 -2.74
N VAL A 34 10.75 4.50 -1.72
CA VAL A 34 10.18 3.15 -1.72
C VAL A 34 8.72 3.16 -1.31
N THR A 35 7.93 2.24 -1.84
CA THR A 35 6.62 1.94 -1.28
C THR A 35 6.74 0.96 -0.11
N GLY A 36 5.97 1.16 0.95
CA GLY A 36 5.95 0.25 2.10
C GLY A 36 5.45 -1.15 1.73
N ALA A 37 4.42 -1.25 0.89
CA ALA A 37 3.94 -2.52 0.35
C ALA A 37 3.26 -2.33 -1.02
N SER A 38 3.26 -3.39 -1.83
CA SER A 38 2.55 -3.42 -3.11
C SER A 38 1.04 -3.45 -2.88
N ASN A 39 0.32 -2.63 -3.63
CA ASN A 39 -1.14 -2.61 -3.63
C ASN A 39 -1.77 -3.73 -4.49
N VAL A 40 -0.97 -4.55 -5.15
CA VAL A 40 -1.40 -5.72 -5.94
C VAL A 40 -1.03 -7.00 -5.22
N THR A 41 0.27 -7.26 -5.04
CA THR A 41 0.76 -8.52 -4.47
C THR A 41 0.77 -8.55 -2.93
N GLY A 42 0.65 -7.39 -2.30
CA GLY A 42 0.80 -7.28 -0.84
C GLY A 42 2.26 -7.32 -0.36
N ASN A 43 3.22 -7.67 -1.22
CA ASN A 43 4.63 -7.77 -0.82
C ASN A 43 5.11 -6.46 -0.17
N GLY A 44 5.68 -6.55 1.01
CA GLY A 44 6.19 -5.43 1.78
C GLY A 44 7.64 -5.06 1.46
N THR A 45 8.12 -3.86 1.72
CA THR A 45 9.55 -3.49 1.72
C THR A 45 10.14 -3.74 3.09
N ASP A 46 11.32 -4.33 3.16
CA ASP A 46 12.14 -4.29 4.36
C ASP A 46 12.65 -2.85 4.55
N LEU A 47 11.89 -2.08 5.33
CA LEU A 47 12.19 -0.67 5.57
C LEU A 47 13.49 -0.50 6.36
N ALA A 48 13.89 -1.47 7.19
CA ALA A 48 15.15 -1.40 7.93
C ALA A 48 16.33 -1.52 6.97
N ARG A 49 16.30 -2.50 6.07
CA ARG A 49 17.33 -2.67 5.03
C ARG A 49 17.37 -1.47 4.07
N ALA A 50 16.21 -0.92 3.72
CA ALA A 50 16.12 0.28 2.89
C ALA A 50 16.71 1.52 3.59
N ALA A 51 16.43 1.69 4.89
CA ALA A 51 16.99 2.73 5.72
C ALA A 51 18.52 2.65 5.79
N ASP A 52 19.04 1.46 6.10
CA ASP A 52 20.49 1.22 6.16
C ASP A 52 21.19 1.56 4.84
N PHE A 53 20.57 1.19 3.71
CA PHE A 53 21.07 1.54 2.39
C PHE A 53 21.09 3.05 2.18
N ALA A 54 19.97 3.74 2.42
CA ALA A 54 19.86 5.18 2.23
C ALA A 54 20.89 5.93 3.10
N HIS A 55 21.03 5.55 4.37
CA HIS A 55 21.96 6.20 5.30
C HIS A 55 23.41 5.97 4.91
N ARG A 56 23.81 4.75 4.53
CA ARG A 56 25.19 4.46 4.07
C ARG A 56 25.60 5.32 2.88
N HIS A 57 24.64 5.64 2.01
CA HIS A 57 24.89 6.45 0.81
C HIS A 57 24.49 7.93 0.96
N SER A 58 24.16 8.38 2.18
CA SER A 58 23.73 9.76 2.47
C SER A 58 22.56 10.23 1.57
N LEU A 59 21.63 9.31 1.28
CA LEU A 59 20.43 9.58 0.51
C LEU A 59 19.29 10.00 1.45
N LEU A 60 18.40 10.85 0.94
CA LEU A 60 17.10 11.06 1.58
C LEU A 60 16.30 9.74 1.51
N PHE A 61 15.73 9.34 2.63
CA PHE A 61 14.89 8.16 2.71
C PHE A 61 13.40 8.55 2.75
N ILE A 62 12.69 8.25 1.67
CA ILE A 62 11.29 8.63 1.47
C ILE A 62 10.43 7.37 1.33
N VAL A 63 9.35 7.28 2.11
CA VAL A 63 8.46 6.12 2.13
C VAL A 63 7.05 6.52 1.69
N ASP A 64 6.53 5.84 0.67
CA ASP A 64 5.10 5.82 0.39
C ASP A 64 4.45 4.74 1.25
N ALA A 65 3.76 5.17 2.30
CA ALA A 65 3.07 4.32 3.27
C ALA A 65 1.57 4.15 2.97
N ALA A 66 1.13 4.43 1.74
CA ALA A 66 -0.29 4.35 1.38
C ALA A 66 -0.93 2.96 1.62
N GLN A 67 -0.14 1.89 1.67
CA GLN A 67 -0.62 0.53 1.97
C GLN A 67 -0.22 0.05 3.38
N THR A 68 0.62 0.79 4.10
CA THR A 68 1.20 0.30 5.34
C THR A 68 0.88 1.17 6.55
N ALA A 69 0.62 2.46 6.37
CA ALA A 69 0.17 3.32 7.47
C ALA A 69 -1.15 2.82 8.05
N GLY A 70 -1.16 2.47 9.33
CA GLY A 70 -2.29 1.87 10.04
C GLY A 70 -2.38 0.33 9.93
N ALA A 71 -1.77 -0.29 8.91
CA ALA A 71 -1.73 -1.74 8.72
C ALA A 71 -0.45 -2.38 9.24
N GLN A 72 0.60 -1.62 9.47
CA GLN A 72 1.89 -2.08 9.99
C GLN A 72 2.50 -1.02 10.90
N PRO A 73 3.22 -1.42 11.96
CA PRO A 73 3.94 -0.47 12.78
C PRO A 73 5.12 0.12 12.01
N ILE A 74 5.18 1.44 11.93
CA ILE A 74 6.28 2.19 11.30
C ILE A 74 6.76 3.25 12.28
N ASP A 75 7.98 3.13 12.75
CA ASP A 75 8.65 4.13 13.57
C ASP A 75 9.59 4.96 12.70
N VAL A 76 9.14 6.18 12.37
CA VAL A 76 9.89 7.09 11.48
C VAL A 76 11.20 7.55 12.07
N GLN A 77 11.30 7.65 13.42
CA GLN A 77 12.52 8.06 14.11
C GLN A 77 13.54 6.93 14.14
N ARG A 78 13.13 5.73 14.54
CA ARG A 78 13.99 4.54 14.57
C ARG A 78 14.54 4.19 13.21
N LEU A 79 13.73 4.33 12.16
CA LEU A 79 14.13 4.05 10.77
C LEU A 79 14.85 5.22 10.12
N GLY A 80 14.90 6.39 10.76
CA GLY A 80 15.52 7.60 10.20
C GLY A 80 14.87 8.04 8.88
N ILE A 81 13.56 7.89 8.77
CA ILE A 81 12.81 8.29 7.57
C ILE A 81 12.79 9.82 7.48
N ASP A 82 13.14 10.35 6.32
CA ASP A 82 13.15 11.79 6.06
C ASP A 82 11.76 12.32 5.70
N ALA A 83 11.02 11.56 4.90
CA ALA A 83 9.61 11.84 4.61
C ALA A 83 8.81 10.55 4.47
N LEU A 84 7.58 10.56 4.99
CA LEU A 84 6.64 9.46 4.85
C LEU A 84 5.30 10.03 4.43
N CYS A 85 4.76 9.54 3.31
CA CYS A 85 3.47 9.95 2.79
C CYS A 85 2.43 8.86 3.02
N PHE A 86 1.21 9.23 3.41
CA PHE A 86 0.14 8.28 3.67
C PHE A 86 -1.21 8.81 3.22
N THR A 87 -2.15 7.90 2.98
CA THR A 87 -3.55 8.21 2.70
C THR A 87 -4.44 7.82 3.89
N GLY A 88 -5.40 8.67 4.22
CA GLY A 88 -6.26 8.46 5.39
C GLY A 88 -7.38 7.44 5.19
N HIS A 89 -7.84 7.22 3.95
CA HIS A 89 -9.03 6.42 3.65
C HIS A 89 -8.80 4.91 3.50
N LYS A 90 -7.61 4.42 3.84
CA LYS A 90 -7.28 2.98 3.85
C LYS A 90 -7.21 2.48 5.30
N ALA A 91 -6.13 1.83 5.68
CA ALA A 91 -5.99 1.24 7.01
C ALA A 91 -5.99 2.25 8.17
N LEU A 92 -5.86 3.55 7.91
CA LEU A 92 -6.06 4.60 8.91
C LEU A 92 -7.53 4.90 9.21
N LEU A 93 -8.49 4.26 8.52
CA LEU A 93 -9.95 4.33 8.75
C LEU A 93 -10.56 5.73 8.64
N GLY A 94 -9.87 6.67 7.99
CA GLY A 94 -10.35 8.02 7.76
C GLY A 94 -11.20 8.15 6.50
N PRO A 95 -11.90 9.26 6.32
CA PRO A 95 -12.66 9.54 5.11
C PRO A 95 -11.78 9.72 3.88
N GLN A 96 -12.38 9.53 2.69
CA GLN A 96 -11.75 9.90 1.42
C GLN A 96 -11.39 11.40 1.40
N GLY A 97 -10.32 11.74 0.66
CA GLY A 97 -9.82 13.11 0.60
C GLY A 97 -9.00 13.51 1.84
N THR A 98 -8.61 12.54 2.68
CA THR A 98 -7.69 12.74 3.79
C THR A 98 -6.37 12.01 3.56
N GLY A 99 -5.32 12.49 4.17
CA GLY A 99 -3.98 11.94 4.15
C GLY A 99 -3.01 12.92 4.79
N GLY A 100 -1.75 12.61 4.70
CA GLY A 100 -0.73 13.48 5.24
C GLY A 100 0.68 13.04 4.90
N ALA A 101 1.62 13.84 5.36
CA ALA A 101 3.03 13.51 5.26
C ALA A 101 3.73 13.82 6.58
N TYR A 102 4.59 12.91 7.02
CA TYR A 102 5.63 13.22 7.97
C TYR A 102 6.83 13.77 7.20
N VAL A 103 7.39 14.86 7.69
CA VAL A 103 8.65 15.42 7.20
C VAL A 103 9.57 15.61 8.39
N ARG A 104 10.78 15.08 8.32
CA ARG A 104 11.78 15.23 9.38
C ARG A 104 12.01 16.72 9.69
N PRO A 105 12.01 17.16 10.96
CA PRO A 105 12.06 18.58 11.31
C PRO A 105 13.28 19.33 10.73
N SER A 106 14.40 18.66 10.50
CA SER A 106 15.60 19.27 9.91
C SER A 106 15.56 19.33 8.38
N LEU A 107 14.61 18.68 7.72
CA LEU A 107 14.46 18.69 6.25
C LEU A 107 13.67 19.94 5.84
N ARG A 108 14.28 20.77 4.99
CA ARG A 108 13.60 21.91 4.38
C ARG A 108 12.95 21.48 3.11
N VAL A 109 11.63 21.65 3.01
CA VAL A 109 10.83 21.38 1.83
C VAL A 109 10.22 22.68 1.35
N ALA A 110 10.45 23.02 0.08
CA ALA A 110 9.80 24.18 -0.53
C ALA A 110 8.33 23.84 -0.86
N PRO A 111 7.38 24.74 -0.61
CA PRO A 111 5.99 24.53 -1.00
C PRO A 111 5.86 24.43 -2.52
N LEU A 112 5.14 23.43 -3.02
CA LEU A 112 4.78 23.30 -4.42
C LEU A 112 3.51 24.11 -4.73
N LEU A 113 2.55 24.12 -3.80
CA LEU A 113 1.31 24.88 -3.89
C LEU A 113 1.34 26.00 -2.84
N VAL A 114 0.95 27.18 -3.24
CA VAL A 114 0.87 28.35 -2.38
C VAL A 114 -0.53 28.95 -2.47
N GLY A 115 -0.98 29.61 -1.39
CA GLY A 115 -2.31 30.19 -1.31
C GLY A 115 -2.64 30.68 0.09
N GLY A 116 -3.89 31.05 0.31
CA GLY A 116 -4.34 31.51 1.63
C GLY A 116 -4.13 30.42 2.68
N SER A 117 -3.39 30.72 3.75
CA SER A 117 -3.07 29.79 4.83
C SER A 117 -3.93 30.01 6.08
N GLY A 118 -4.70 31.10 6.13
CA GLY A 118 -5.45 31.50 7.32
C GLY A 118 -4.59 32.13 8.44
N VAL A 119 -3.28 32.23 8.24
CA VAL A 119 -2.32 32.86 9.16
C VAL A 119 -1.49 33.90 8.41
N HIS A 120 -0.99 34.92 9.15
CA HIS A 120 -0.18 35.98 8.57
C HIS A 120 -0.84 36.66 7.36
N SER A 121 -2.14 37.04 7.52
CA SER A 121 -3.01 37.51 6.42
C SER A 121 -2.53 38.79 5.70
N PHE A 122 -1.56 39.52 6.27
CA PHE A 122 -0.98 40.73 5.68
C PHE A 122 0.35 40.46 4.97
N ASP A 123 0.88 39.22 5.06
CA ASP A 123 2.11 38.87 4.37
C ASP A 123 1.84 38.66 2.89
N GLU A 124 2.67 39.21 2.02
CA GLU A 124 2.59 39.06 0.58
C GLU A 124 3.10 37.69 0.08
N THR A 125 3.77 36.95 0.96
CA THR A 125 4.39 35.65 0.63
C THR A 125 3.79 34.52 1.46
N HIS A 126 3.79 33.33 0.90
CA HIS A 126 3.33 32.11 1.60
C HIS A 126 4.25 31.80 2.80
N PRO A 127 3.70 31.42 3.97
CA PRO A 127 4.49 31.04 5.13
C PRO A 127 5.42 29.86 4.85
N LEU A 128 6.67 29.96 5.34
CA LEU A 128 7.65 28.88 5.19
C LEU A 128 7.79 27.98 6.43
N GLN A 129 6.98 28.24 7.44
CA GLN A 129 6.99 27.46 8.68
C GLN A 129 6.12 26.21 8.54
N MET A 130 6.68 25.06 8.89
CA MET A 130 5.91 23.80 8.95
C MET A 130 4.93 23.82 10.14
N PRO A 131 3.74 23.23 10.02
CA PRO A 131 3.20 22.51 8.85
C PRO A 131 2.61 23.44 7.78
N THR A 132 2.36 24.71 8.06
CA THR A 132 1.63 25.68 7.20
C THR A 132 2.26 25.83 5.81
N ALA A 133 3.59 25.71 5.72
CA ALA A 133 4.32 25.77 4.45
C ALA A 133 3.79 24.77 3.38
N LEU A 134 3.26 23.62 3.79
CA LEU A 134 2.75 22.60 2.89
C LEU A 134 1.21 22.53 2.85
N GLU A 135 0.53 23.45 3.52
CA GLU A 135 -0.93 23.48 3.66
C GLU A 135 -1.51 24.76 3.09
N ALA A 136 -1.71 24.79 1.76
CA ALA A 136 -2.34 25.92 1.10
C ALA A 136 -3.87 25.74 1.00
N GLY A 137 -4.61 26.81 1.30
CA GLY A 137 -6.06 26.81 1.24
C GLY A 137 -6.75 26.39 2.55
N THR A 138 -8.08 26.34 2.51
CA THR A 138 -8.89 25.91 3.66
C THR A 138 -8.80 24.40 3.83
N LEU A 139 -8.37 23.94 4.99
CA LEU A 139 -8.20 22.51 5.30
C LEU A 139 -9.56 21.80 5.38
N ASN A 140 -9.55 20.51 5.04
CA ASN A 140 -10.70 19.61 5.20
C ASN A 140 -10.86 19.20 6.67
N VAL A 141 -11.34 20.13 7.51
CA VAL A 141 -11.44 19.94 8.97
C VAL A 141 -12.33 18.76 9.33
N HIS A 142 -13.45 18.57 8.63
CA HIS A 142 -14.37 17.46 8.87
C HIS A 142 -13.72 16.11 8.59
N GLY A 143 -13.03 16.01 7.45
CA GLY A 143 -12.27 14.80 7.10
C GLY A 143 -11.13 14.52 8.09
N LEU A 144 -10.40 15.57 8.52
CA LEU A 144 -9.32 15.44 9.50
C LEU A 144 -9.84 15.01 10.88
N ALA A 145 -11.02 15.49 11.30
CA ALA A 145 -11.67 15.03 12.52
C ALA A 145 -12.02 13.53 12.45
N GLY A 146 -12.56 13.07 11.31
CA GLY A 146 -12.83 11.64 11.07
C GLY A 146 -11.55 10.80 11.06
N LEU A 147 -10.50 11.27 10.37
CA LEU A 147 -9.20 10.60 10.38
C LEU A 147 -8.61 10.52 11.81
N CYS A 148 -8.72 11.59 12.59
CA CYS A 148 -8.28 11.61 13.98
C CYS A 148 -9.00 10.56 14.83
N ALA A 149 -10.31 10.38 14.64
CA ALA A 149 -11.08 9.34 15.31
C ALA A 149 -10.59 7.94 14.94
N GLY A 150 -10.38 7.67 13.64
CA GLY A 150 -9.83 6.39 13.16
C GLY A 150 -8.44 6.10 13.75
N VAL A 151 -7.53 7.06 13.70
CA VAL A 151 -6.17 6.91 14.25
C VAL A 151 -6.19 6.65 15.76
N ARG A 152 -7.03 7.37 16.52
CA ARG A 152 -7.18 7.13 17.98
C ARG A 152 -7.64 5.71 18.25
N TRP A 153 -8.66 5.24 17.54
CA TRP A 153 -9.17 3.89 17.68
C TRP A 153 -8.07 2.85 17.37
N LEU A 154 -7.30 3.03 16.30
CA LEU A 154 -6.18 2.12 15.96
C LEU A 154 -5.13 2.07 17.07
N LEU A 155 -4.79 3.21 17.67
CA LEU A 155 -3.85 3.27 18.78
C LEU A 155 -4.38 2.58 20.04
N GLU A 156 -5.68 2.69 20.32
CA GLU A 156 -6.35 2.00 21.44
C GLU A 156 -6.37 0.48 21.25
N GLN A 157 -6.57 0.00 20.01
CA GLN A 157 -6.55 -1.43 19.69
C GLN A 157 -5.13 -2.03 19.63
N GLY A 158 -4.14 -1.18 19.34
CA GLY A 158 -2.76 -1.58 19.09
C GLY A 158 -2.53 -2.02 17.65
N VAL A 159 -1.77 -1.25 16.89
CA VAL A 159 -1.51 -1.50 15.45
C VAL A 159 -0.89 -2.87 15.23
N GLU A 160 0.01 -3.32 16.10
CA GLU A 160 0.66 -4.63 16.02
C GLU A 160 -0.34 -5.78 16.13
N ASN A 161 -1.32 -5.66 17.03
CA ASN A 161 -2.36 -6.67 17.22
C ASN A 161 -3.28 -6.77 16.00
N LEU A 162 -3.67 -5.61 15.46
CA LEU A 162 -4.50 -5.54 14.26
C LEU A 162 -3.75 -6.09 13.05
N ALA A 163 -2.48 -5.71 12.87
CA ALA A 163 -1.61 -6.23 11.81
C ALA A 163 -1.46 -7.76 11.86
N ALA A 164 -1.24 -8.31 13.06
CA ALA A 164 -1.13 -9.76 13.25
C ALA A 164 -2.43 -10.48 12.89
N ARG A 165 -3.59 -9.94 13.28
CA ARG A 165 -4.91 -10.48 12.92
C ARG A 165 -5.14 -10.45 11.42
N GLU A 166 -4.91 -9.33 10.77
CA GLU A 166 -5.09 -9.16 9.32
C GLU A 166 -4.16 -10.10 8.53
N ALA A 167 -2.92 -10.25 8.96
CA ALA A 167 -1.96 -11.18 8.37
C ALA A 167 -2.42 -12.65 8.53
N ALA A 168 -3.00 -13.02 9.68
CA ALA A 168 -3.55 -14.34 9.92
C ALA A 168 -4.73 -14.64 8.98
N LEU A 169 -5.65 -13.68 8.80
CA LEU A 169 -6.79 -13.82 7.89
C LEU A 169 -6.33 -13.97 6.42
N ALA A 170 -5.39 -13.15 5.97
CA ALA A 170 -4.82 -13.27 4.63
C ALA A 170 -4.13 -14.63 4.41
N ARG A 171 -3.40 -15.12 5.41
CA ARG A 171 -2.77 -16.44 5.37
C ARG A 171 -3.81 -17.56 5.34
N LEU A 172 -4.84 -17.48 6.17
CA LEU A 172 -5.95 -18.46 6.18
C LEU A 172 -6.58 -18.63 4.81
N PHE A 173 -6.86 -17.50 4.14
CA PHE A 173 -7.38 -17.51 2.76
C PHE A 173 -6.38 -18.15 1.80
N TYR A 174 -5.14 -17.67 1.80
CA TYR A 174 -4.09 -18.15 0.90
C TYR A 174 -3.88 -19.66 0.98
N GLU A 175 -3.78 -20.22 2.21
CA GLU A 175 -3.52 -21.65 2.38
C GLU A 175 -4.64 -22.53 1.80
N GLN A 176 -5.86 -22.02 1.71
CA GLN A 176 -6.98 -22.75 1.11
C GLN A 176 -7.00 -22.64 -0.42
N VAL A 177 -6.69 -21.45 -0.98
CA VAL A 177 -6.82 -21.24 -2.42
C VAL A 177 -5.59 -21.63 -3.21
N ARG A 178 -4.39 -21.62 -2.62
CA ARG A 178 -3.12 -21.83 -3.34
C ARG A 178 -2.97 -23.21 -3.98
N THR A 179 -3.73 -24.19 -3.51
CA THR A 179 -3.71 -25.58 -4.03
C THR A 179 -4.90 -25.89 -4.94
N ALA A 180 -5.82 -24.94 -5.10
CA ALA A 180 -6.99 -25.14 -5.96
C ALA A 180 -6.55 -25.19 -7.44
N PRO A 181 -6.99 -26.19 -8.21
CA PRO A 181 -6.68 -26.29 -9.62
C PRO A 181 -7.11 -25.02 -10.37
N GLY A 182 -6.26 -24.55 -11.29
CA GLY A 182 -6.52 -23.34 -12.06
C GLY A 182 -6.32 -22.02 -11.34
N VAL A 183 -6.07 -22.01 -10.03
CA VAL A 183 -5.80 -20.78 -9.29
C VAL A 183 -4.31 -20.45 -9.34
N THR A 184 -3.99 -19.24 -9.79
CA THR A 184 -2.64 -18.66 -9.72
C THR A 184 -2.65 -17.52 -8.72
N VAL A 185 -1.85 -17.62 -7.65
CA VAL A 185 -1.69 -16.55 -6.63
C VAL A 185 -0.42 -15.76 -6.91
N TYR A 186 -0.52 -14.44 -6.81
CA TYR A 186 0.58 -13.51 -7.05
C TYR A 186 1.14 -12.96 -5.74
N GLY A 187 2.46 -12.87 -5.67
CA GLY A 187 3.20 -12.37 -4.51
C GLY A 187 3.77 -13.48 -3.65
N ASP A 188 4.65 -13.08 -2.74
CA ASP A 188 5.32 -13.98 -1.82
C ASP A 188 4.65 -13.93 -0.44
N MET A 189 3.96 -15.00 -0.08
CA MET A 189 3.28 -15.13 1.21
C MET A 189 4.22 -15.49 2.37
N ALA A 190 5.48 -15.83 2.08
CA ALA A 190 6.49 -16.10 3.10
C ALA A 190 7.13 -14.81 3.65
N MET A 191 6.96 -13.68 2.97
CA MET A 191 7.49 -12.39 3.44
C MET A 191 6.87 -11.99 4.78
N GLN A 192 7.73 -11.59 5.72
CA GLN A 192 7.28 -11.12 7.04
C GLN A 192 6.56 -9.77 6.96
N SER A 193 7.07 -8.85 6.13
CA SER A 193 6.42 -7.56 5.89
C SER A 193 5.55 -7.66 4.64
N ARG A 194 4.23 -7.55 4.82
CA ARG A 194 3.28 -7.49 3.70
C ARG A 194 1.95 -6.85 4.11
N ALA A 195 1.28 -6.23 3.13
CA ALA A 195 -0.11 -5.82 3.31
C ALA A 195 -1.03 -7.06 3.36
N PRO A 196 -2.18 -6.99 4.06
CA PRO A 196 -3.13 -8.09 4.18
C PRO A 196 -3.96 -8.27 2.89
N ILE A 197 -3.26 -8.58 1.80
CA ILE A 197 -3.79 -8.68 0.43
C ILE A 197 -3.40 -10.03 -0.15
N VAL A 198 -4.34 -10.66 -0.86
CA VAL A 198 -4.08 -11.81 -1.74
C VAL A 198 -4.64 -11.48 -3.12
N ALA A 199 -3.79 -11.49 -4.13
CA ALA A 199 -4.16 -11.32 -5.53
C ALA A 199 -4.06 -12.67 -6.24
N LEU A 200 -5.06 -13.00 -7.03
CA LEU A 200 -5.11 -14.26 -7.78
C LEU A 200 -5.81 -14.10 -9.12
N ASN A 201 -5.61 -15.09 -9.98
CA ASN A 201 -6.43 -15.34 -11.16
C ASN A 201 -6.89 -16.80 -11.18
N ILE A 202 -7.98 -17.06 -11.90
CA ILE A 202 -8.52 -18.39 -12.14
C ILE A 202 -8.37 -18.68 -13.63
N ALA A 203 -7.55 -19.66 -13.98
CA ALA A 203 -7.21 -20.01 -15.35
C ALA A 203 -6.88 -18.76 -16.21
N GLN A 204 -7.50 -18.63 -17.38
CA GLN A 204 -7.39 -17.48 -18.27
C GLN A 204 -8.63 -16.57 -18.21
N GLU A 205 -9.47 -16.73 -17.17
CA GLU A 205 -10.71 -15.98 -17.05
C GLU A 205 -10.44 -14.51 -16.76
N ASP A 206 -11.26 -13.62 -17.34
CA ASP A 206 -11.18 -12.19 -17.08
C ASP A 206 -11.43 -11.87 -15.60
N SER A 207 -10.59 -11.04 -15.01
CA SER A 207 -10.69 -10.72 -13.58
C SER A 207 -11.99 -10.00 -13.21
N ALA A 208 -12.59 -9.23 -14.13
CA ALA A 208 -13.87 -8.57 -13.88
C ALA A 208 -15.01 -9.60 -13.84
N ARG A 209 -15.01 -10.57 -14.78
CA ARG A 209 -16.01 -11.65 -14.77
C ARG A 209 -15.93 -12.48 -13.47
N VAL A 210 -14.72 -12.82 -13.03
CA VAL A 210 -14.54 -13.53 -11.74
C VAL A 210 -15.09 -12.71 -10.58
N ALA A 211 -14.85 -11.39 -10.56
CA ALA A 211 -15.36 -10.52 -9.51
C ALA A 211 -16.90 -10.40 -9.54
N ASP A 212 -17.49 -10.33 -10.72
CA ASP A 212 -18.95 -10.28 -10.90
C ASP A 212 -19.62 -11.55 -10.39
N ILE A 213 -19.11 -12.74 -10.74
CA ILE A 213 -19.63 -14.03 -10.24
C ILE A 213 -19.47 -14.12 -8.72
N LEU A 214 -18.32 -13.73 -8.15
CA LEU A 214 -18.12 -13.71 -6.71
C LEU A 214 -19.13 -12.82 -6.00
N TRP A 215 -19.50 -11.71 -6.62
CA TRP A 215 -20.52 -10.80 -6.06
C TRP A 215 -21.94 -11.37 -6.21
N GLU A 216 -22.33 -11.79 -7.43
CA GLU A 216 -23.70 -12.18 -7.75
C GLU A 216 -24.11 -13.50 -7.09
N ASP A 217 -23.22 -14.51 -7.11
CA ASP A 217 -23.55 -15.85 -6.61
C ASP A 217 -23.18 -16.08 -5.16
N TYR A 218 -22.14 -15.36 -4.65
CA TYR A 218 -21.61 -15.58 -3.32
C TYR A 218 -21.68 -14.36 -2.39
N GLY A 219 -22.07 -13.19 -2.89
CA GLY A 219 -22.10 -11.94 -2.12
C GLY A 219 -20.73 -11.45 -1.66
N ILE A 220 -19.65 -11.81 -2.39
CA ILE A 220 -18.27 -11.51 -2.01
C ILE A 220 -17.76 -10.32 -2.83
N CYS A 221 -17.48 -9.22 -2.14
CA CYS A 221 -16.91 -8.01 -2.74
C CYS A 221 -15.40 -8.13 -2.87
N VAL A 222 -14.89 -8.11 -4.08
CA VAL A 222 -13.47 -8.06 -4.41
C VAL A 222 -13.17 -6.90 -5.37
N ARG A 223 -11.90 -6.64 -5.61
CA ARG A 223 -11.53 -5.70 -6.66
C ARG A 223 -10.84 -6.41 -7.80
N ALA A 224 -11.31 -6.19 -9.04
CA ALA A 224 -10.71 -6.69 -10.27
C ALA A 224 -9.89 -5.62 -10.99
N GLY A 225 -9.07 -6.01 -11.95
CA GLY A 225 -8.41 -5.19 -12.95
C GLY A 225 -6.99 -4.77 -12.61
N ALA A 226 -6.60 -3.57 -13.05
CA ALA A 226 -5.20 -3.11 -13.04
C ALA A 226 -4.72 -2.45 -11.74
N HIS A 227 -5.59 -2.18 -10.78
CA HIS A 227 -5.26 -1.65 -9.43
C HIS A 227 -4.36 -0.40 -9.44
N CYS A 228 -4.39 0.43 -10.48
CA CYS A 228 -3.49 1.59 -10.66
C CYS A 228 -2.00 1.21 -10.66
N ALA A 229 -1.65 0.01 -11.12
CA ALA A 229 -0.29 -0.53 -11.08
C ALA A 229 0.12 -1.15 -12.44
N PRO A 230 0.13 -0.36 -13.54
CA PRO A 230 0.33 -0.90 -14.89
C PRO A 230 1.68 -1.60 -15.07
N LEU A 231 2.72 -1.12 -14.41
CA LEU A 231 4.04 -1.74 -14.49
C LEU A 231 4.10 -3.09 -13.75
N MET A 232 3.36 -3.21 -12.64
CA MET A 232 3.20 -4.48 -11.93
C MET A 232 2.55 -5.53 -12.85
N HIS A 233 1.47 -5.17 -13.54
CA HIS A 233 0.80 -6.07 -14.47
C HIS A 233 1.69 -6.48 -15.65
N LYS A 234 2.50 -5.55 -16.19
CA LYS A 234 3.50 -5.90 -17.23
C LYS A 234 4.46 -6.97 -16.77
N ALA A 235 4.91 -6.88 -15.54
CA ALA A 235 5.88 -7.82 -15.02
C ALA A 235 5.28 -9.13 -14.50
N LEU A 236 4.03 -9.13 -14.07
CA LEU A 236 3.27 -10.34 -13.75
C LEU A 236 2.72 -11.05 -15.00
N GLY A 237 2.76 -10.39 -16.18
CA GLY A 237 2.15 -10.92 -17.41
C GLY A 237 0.61 -10.89 -17.40
N THR A 238 0.02 -9.98 -16.61
CA THR A 238 -1.43 -9.91 -16.39
C THR A 238 -2.06 -8.61 -16.93
N VAL A 239 -1.46 -8.02 -17.96
CA VAL A 239 -1.93 -6.75 -18.55
C VAL A 239 -3.35 -6.89 -19.11
N GLU A 240 -3.61 -7.95 -19.85
CA GLU A 240 -4.91 -8.18 -20.48
C GLU A 240 -5.95 -8.73 -19.51
N GLN A 241 -5.54 -9.64 -18.63
CA GLN A 241 -6.43 -10.35 -17.71
C GLN A 241 -6.76 -9.53 -16.45
N GLY A 242 -5.85 -8.63 -16.03
CA GLY A 242 -5.91 -8.04 -14.69
C GLY A 242 -5.63 -9.08 -13.60
N VAL A 243 -6.00 -8.75 -12.37
CA VAL A 243 -6.04 -9.71 -11.25
C VAL A 243 -7.24 -9.44 -10.36
N VAL A 244 -7.72 -10.47 -9.68
CA VAL A 244 -8.72 -10.36 -8.61
C VAL A 244 -7.99 -10.22 -7.29
N ARG A 245 -8.26 -9.13 -6.56
CA ARG A 245 -7.61 -8.81 -5.29
C ARG A 245 -8.57 -8.91 -4.13
N PHE A 246 -8.25 -9.78 -3.19
CA PHE A 246 -8.85 -9.88 -1.88
C PHE A 246 -8.06 -9.02 -0.90
N SER A 247 -8.74 -8.18 -0.13
CA SER A 247 -8.14 -7.32 0.90
C SER A 247 -8.82 -7.64 2.23
N PHE A 248 -8.02 -7.96 3.24
CA PHE A 248 -8.51 -8.37 4.55
C PHE A 248 -8.34 -7.24 5.55
N SER A 249 -9.32 -7.10 6.41
CA SER A 249 -9.34 -6.14 7.50
C SER A 249 -9.59 -6.86 8.82
N HIS A 250 -9.17 -6.27 9.91
CA HIS A 250 -9.47 -6.75 11.26
C HIS A 250 -10.98 -6.84 11.57
N PHE A 251 -11.83 -6.22 10.76
CA PHE A 251 -13.29 -6.35 10.84
C PHE A 251 -13.80 -7.67 10.25
N ASN A 252 -13.02 -8.32 9.37
CA ASN A 252 -13.42 -9.61 8.83
C ASN A 252 -13.35 -10.72 9.88
N THR A 253 -14.25 -11.69 9.75
CA THR A 253 -14.26 -12.92 10.54
C THR A 253 -13.53 -14.04 9.79
N GLU A 254 -13.04 -15.03 10.52
CA GLU A 254 -12.46 -16.24 9.91
C GLU A 254 -13.50 -16.99 9.07
N GLN A 255 -14.77 -16.98 9.48
CA GLN A 255 -15.87 -17.62 8.75
C GLN A 255 -16.06 -16.96 7.37
N GLU A 256 -16.08 -15.63 7.28
CA GLU A 256 -16.16 -14.91 5.99
C GLU A 256 -14.97 -15.26 5.09
N VAL A 257 -13.77 -15.32 5.65
CA VAL A 257 -12.55 -15.67 4.92
C VAL A 257 -12.62 -17.11 4.39
N GLN A 258 -13.11 -18.06 5.19
CA GLN A 258 -13.30 -19.46 4.79
C GLN A 258 -14.35 -19.58 3.68
N GLN A 259 -15.47 -18.85 3.79
CA GLN A 259 -16.50 -18.82 2.76
C GLN A 259 -15.95 -18.25 1.44
N ALA A 260 -15.16 -17.17 1.52
CA ALA A 260 -14.53 -16.60 0.34
C ALA A 260 -13.54 -17.57 -0.33
N ALA A 261 -12.75 -18.30 0.44
CA ALA A 261 -11.85 -19.30 -0.10
C ALA A 261 -12.61 -20.48 -0.74
N GLN A 262 -13.69 -20.94 -0.13
CA GLN A 262 -14.55 -22.00 -0.67
C GLN A 262 -15.19 -21.57 -1.99
N ALA A 263 -15.69 -20.34 -2.09
CA ALA A 263 -16.26 -19.78 -3.31
C ALA A 263 -15.23 -19.74 -4.44
N VAL A 264 -14.00 -19.27 -4.17
CA VAL A 264 -12.90 -19.28 -5.16
C VAL A 264 -12.60 -20.71 -5.64
N CYS A 265 -12.55 -21.69 -4.72
CA CYS A 265 -12.28 -23.08 -5.06
C CYS A 265 -13.43 -23.72 -5.85
N ALA A 266 -14.70 -23.36 -5.59
CA ALA A 266 -15.86 -23.83 -6.35
C ALA A 266 -15.84 -23.24 -7.75
N LEU A 267 -15.72 -21.95 -7.88
CA LEU A 267 -15.65 -21.23 -9.16
C LEU A 267 -14.48 -21.71 -10.04
N ALA A 268 -13.33 -21.98 -9.43
CA ALA A 268 -12.18 -22.51 -10.17
C ALA A 268 -12.46 -23.89 -10.79
N ARG A 269 -13.23 -24.74 -10.12
CA ARG A 269 -13.64 -26.06 -10.68
C ARG A 269 -14.65 -25.89 -11.82
N GLU A 270 -15.60 -24.97 -11.68
CA GLU A 270 -16.60 -24.68 -12.70
C GLU A 270 -15.94 -24.17 -13.98
N ILE A 271 -15.08 -23.18 -13.88
CA ILE A 271 -14.33 -22.61 -15.02
C ILE A 271 -13.45 -23.65 -15.72
N LEU A 272 -12.88 -24.61 -15.01
CA LEU A 272 -12.06 -25.66 -15.61
C LEU A 272 -12.90 -26.78 -16.28
N CYS A 273 -14.19 -26.85 -16.01
CA CYS A 273 -15.10 -27.82 -16.62
C CYS A 273 -15.82 -27.27 -17.88
N GLU A 274 -15.80 -25.96 -18.09
CA GLU A 274 -16.27 -25.30 -19.31
C GLU A 274 -15.23 -25.39 -20.44
#